data_620762cd2b48b03df9bf538af91e66e9
#
_entry.id   620762cd2b48b03df9bf538af91e66e9
#
_cell.length_a   1.000
_cell.length_b   1.000
_cell.length_c   1.000
_cell.angle_alpha   90.00
_cell.angle_beta   90.00
_cell.angle_gamma   90.00
#
_symmetry.space_group_name_H-M   'P 1'
#
loop_
_entity.id
_entity.type
_entity.pdbx_description
1 polymer ?
#
loop_
_entity_poly.entity_id
_entity_poly.type
_entity_poly.pdbx_seq_one_letter_code
_entity_poly.pdbx_strand_id
1 'polypeptide(L)'
;MKKLLLLVLAVVLASGAYAQKIVGLSSKARSGEAAANSTYVNAVRMAGGVPIVIPMTTDDKQIDAILNVIDALIMTGGEDLAPLEYYGEEPHPNLGEVVPARDAFDIKLIKKAVEKGIPVLGICRGVQALNVAFGGTLYQDIPTQLPTYSIQHSQDAPGSLGTHSITIDKNSALYKQVGVEKIAVNSFHHQAVKDVAPGFKATAYSKDGCVEAIEKIDNPTVWGVQFHPEHLVNGKDAKNFVGIFKALLQ
;
A
#
# COMPACT_ATOMS: atom_id res chain seq x y z
N MET A 1 44.91 31.13 -3.09
CA MET A 1 44.66 29.80 -3.63
C MET A 1 44.07 28.84 -2.60
N LYS A 2 44.63 28.68 -1.37
CA LYS A 2 44.09 27.76 -0.33
C LYS A 2 42.65 28.07 0.12
N LYS A 3 42.25 29.35 0.22
CA LYS A 3 40.87 29.73 0.62
C LYS A 3 39.85 29.44 -0.48
N LEU A 4 40.22 29.53 -1.75
CA LEU A 4 39.33 29.22 -2.89
C LEU A 4 39.09 27.71 -3.00
N LEU A 5 40.14 26.89 -2.71
CA LEU A 5 40.03 25.43 -2.72
C LEU A 5 39.12 24.91 -1.59
N LEU A 6 39.14 25.55 -0.41
CA LEU A 6 38.24 25.24 0.71
C LEU A 6 36.79 25.59 0.41
N LEU A 7 36.55 26.68 -0.31
CA LEU A 7 35.18 27.09 -0.71
C LEU A 7 34.59 26.13 -1.75
N VAL A 8 35.37 25.67 -2.72
CA VAL A 8 34.98 24.69 -3.71
C VAL A 8 34.72 23.33 -3.06
N LEU A 9 35.51 22.91 -2.11
CA LEU A 9 35.32 21.68 -1.35
C LEU A 9 34.04 21.73 -0.48
N ALA A 10 33.76 22.89 0.14
CA ALA A 10 32.55 23.12 0.93
C ALA A 10 31.26 23.11 0.06
N VAL A 11 31.33 23.66 -1.15
CA VAL A 11 30.22 23.66 -2.11
C VAL A 11 29.95 22.24 -2.66
N VAL A 12 31.02 21.45 -2.91
CA VAL A 12 30.87 20.03 -3.32
C VAL A 12 30.32 19.16 -2.19
N LEU A 13 30.65 19.46 -0.93
CA LEU A 13 30.07 18.77 0.23
C LEU A 13 28.64 19.21 0.56
N ALA A 14 28.25 20.46 0.19
CA ALA A 14 26.88 20.96 0.37
C ALA A 14 25.90 20.52 -0.73
N SER A 15 26.42 20.14 -1.89
CA SER A 15 25.64 19.42 -2.92
C SER A 15 25.66 17.91 -2.65
N GLY A 16 25.36 17.50 -1.42
CA GLY A 16 25.05 16.11 -1.14
C GLY A 16 23.94 15.69 -2.10
N ALA A 17 24.31 14.98 -3.15
CA ALA A 17 23.36 14.29 -3.98
C ALA A 17 22.59 13.34 -3.04
N TYR A 18 21.43 13.76 -2.52
CA TYR A 18 20.53 12.85 -1.83
C TYR A 18 20.26 11.73 -2.80
N ALA A 19 20.81 10.55 -2.53
CA ALA A 19 20.50 9.37 -3.32
C ALA A 19 18.97 9.22 -3.34
N GLN A 20 18.42 9.09 -4.54
CA GLN A 20 16.97 8.88 -4.65
C GLN A 20 16.58 7.62 -3.89
N LYS A 21 15.50 7.70 -3.12
CA LYS A 21 14.96 6.56 -2.38
C LYS A 21 14.44 5.49 -3.31
N ILE A 22 14.82 4.25 -3.06
CA ILE A 22 14.39 3.07 -3.82
C ILE A 22 13.12 2.51 -3.20
N VAL A 23 12.04 2.45 -3.97
CA VAL A 23 10.75 1.90 -3.53
C VAL A 23 10.51 0.56 -4.20
N GLY A 24 10.46 -0.51 -3.39
CA GLY A 24 10.09 -1.84 -3.84
C GLY A 24 8.58 -1.93 -4.10
N LEU A 25 8.19 -2.49 -5.24
CA LEU A 25 6.82 -2.81 -5.59
C LEU A 25 6.64 -4.32 -5.57
N SER A 26 5.75 -4.87 -4.73
CA SER A 26 5.43 -6.30 -4.80
C SER A 26 4.86 -6.64 -6.16
N SER A 27 5.30 -7.75 -6.74
CA SER A 27 4.83 -8.18 -8.06
C SER A 27 3.69 -9.19 -7.95
N LYS A 28 2.93 -9.30 -9.04
CA LYS A 28 2.08 -10.45 -9.34
C LYS A 28 2.66 -11.22 -10.52
N ALA A 29 2.44 -12.51 -10.53
CA ALA A 29 2.75 -13.34 -11.71
C ALA A 29 1.66 -13.12 -12.77
N ARG A 30 2.07 -12.71 -13.95
CA ARG A 30 1.20 -12.66 -15.12
C ARG A 30 1.91 -13.37 -16.28
N SER A 31 1.33 -14.46 -16.75
CA SER A 31 1.91 -15.23 -17.87
C SER A 31 3.38 -15.65 -17.65
N GLY A 32 3.76 -15.97 -16.38
CA GLY A 32 5.14 -16.36 -16.03
C GLY A 32 6.09 -15.19 -15.79
N GLU A 33 5.61 -13.95 -15.83
CA GLU A 33 6.41 -12.73 -15.61
C GLU A 33 6.14 -12.11 -14.24
N ALA A 34 7.15 -11.51 -13.62
CA ALA A 34 6.98 -10.64 -12.45
C ALA A 34 6.56 -9.24 -12.91
N ALA A 35 5.35 -8.80 -12.59
CA ALA A 35 4.81 -7.54 -13.07
C ALA A 35 4.19 -6.70 -11.96
N ALA A 36 4.26 -5.37 -12.11
CA ALA A 36 3.47 -4.39 -11.38
C ALA A 36 2.79 -3.44 -12.39
N ASN A 37 1.61 -2.94 -12.06
CA ASN A 37 0.92 -1.98 -12.92
C ASN A 37 1.76 -0.70 -13.04
N SER A 38 1.85 -0.15 -14.24
CA SER A 38 2.59 1.09 -14.52
C SER A 38 2.10 2.30 -13.72
N THR A 39 0.87 2.29 -13.21
CA THR A 39 0.34 3.33 -12.34
C THR A 39 1.12 3.46 -11.03
N TYR A 40 1.51 2.34 -10.39
CA TYR A 40 2.40 2.35 -9.21
C TYR A 40 3.78 2.93 -9.54
N VAL A 41 4.36 2.48 -10.67
CA VAL A 41 5.66 2.99 -11.14
C VAL A 41 5.62 4.51 -11.34
N ASN A 42 4.56 5.01 -11.98
CA ASN A 42 4.40 6.44 -12.24
C ASN A 42 4.16 7.22 -10.94
N ALA A 43 3.35 6.71 -10.00
CA ALA A 43 3.08 7.37 -8.73
C ALA A 43 4.36 7.54 -7.89
N VAL A 44 5.20 6.50 -7.81
CA VAL A 44 6.52 6.57 -7.13
C VAL A 44 7.43 7.59 -7.80
N ARG A 45 7.51 7.61 -9.14
CA ARG A 45 8.30 8.61 -9.88
C ARG A 45 7.81 10.03 -9.65
N MET A 46 6.49 10.25 -9.66
CA MET A 46 5.89 11.56 -9.36
C MET A 46 6.20 12.04 -7.93
N ALA A 47 6.38 11.11 -7.00
CA ALA A 47 6.81 11.42 -5.64
C ALA A 47 8.33 11.73 -5.54
N GLY A 48 9.12 11.38 -6.55
CA GLY A 48 10.58 11.58 -6.58
C GLY A 48 11.40 10.33 -6.25
N GLY A 49 10.77 9.17 -6.08
CA GLY A 49 11.42 7.88 -5.79
C GLY A 49 11.81 7.10 -7.05
N VAL A 50 12.61 6.06 -6.85
CA VAL A 50 12.99 5.09 -7.88
C VAL A 50 12.24 3.78 -7.65
N PRO A 51 11.25 3.43 -8.49
CA PRO A 51 10.51 2.19 -8.34
C PRO A 51 11.29 0.99 -8.88
N ILE A 52 11.31 -0.10 -8.12
CA ILE A 52 11.79 -1.41 -8.58
C ILE A 52 10.71 -2.47 -8.35
N VAL A 53 10.49 -3.36 -9.31
CA VAL A 53 9.56 -4.48 -9.17
C VAL A 53 10.29 -5.64 -8.51
N ILE A 54 9.72 -6.18 -7.43
CA ILE A 54 10.29 -7.30 -6.67
C ILE A 54 9.71 -8.61 -7.22
N PRO A 55 10.51 -9.49 -7.82
CA PRO A 55 10.06 -10.82 -8.23
C PRO A 55 9.57 -11.64 -7.03
N MET A 56 8.50 -12.43 -7.22
CA MET A 56 8.02 -13.32 -6.17
C MET A 56 9.07 -14.37 -5.81
N THR A 57 9.33 -14.51 -4.52
CA THR A 57 10.20 -15.54 -3.93
C THR A 57 9.79 -15.80 -2.48
N THR A 58 9.95 -17.03 -2.02
CA THR A 58 9.78 -17.40 -0.62
C THR A 58 11.10 -17.72 0.07
N ASP A 59 12.22 -17.57 -0.65
CA ASP A 59 13.57 -17.72 -0.12
C ASP A 59 13.93 -16.55 0.80
N ASP A 60 14.19 -16.85 2.07
CA ASP A 60 14.49 -15.86 3.09
C ASP A 60 15.73 -15.01 2.77
N LYS A 61 16.77 -15.62 2.19
CA LYS A 61 18.01 -14.91 1.85
C LYS A 61 17.79 -13.92 0.72
N GLN A 62 16.98 -14.30 -0.27
CA GLN A 62 16.62 -13.40 -1.38
C GLN A 62 15.77 -12.23 -0.89
N ILE A 63 14.76 -12.50 -0.05
CA ILE A 63 13.93 -11.44 0.54
C ILE A 63 14.81 -10.51 1.38
N ASP A 64 15.70 -11.03 2.21
CA ASP A 64 16.60 -10.21 3.02
C ASP A 64 17.54 -9.36 2.17
N ALA A 65 18.09 -9.91 1.09
CA ALA A 65 18.92 -9.16 0.15
C ALA A 65 18.14 -8.02 -0.54
N ILE A 66 16.89 -8.27 -0.95
CA ILE A 66 16.01 -7.26 -1.55
C ILE A 66 15.70 -6.15 -0.54
N LEU A 67 15.32 -6.53 0.69
CA LEU A 67 15.00 -5.57 1.75
C LEU A 67 16.20 -4.73 2.20
N ASN A 68 17.42 -5.19 1.97
CA ASN A 68 18.63 -4.41 2.26
C ASN A 68 18.92 -3.31 1.22
N VAL A 69 18.27 -3.31 0.07
CA VAL A 69 18.51 -2.34 -1.01
C VAL A 69 17.35 -1.38 -1.25
N ILE A 70 16.17 -1.65 -0.68
CA ILE A 70 15.02 -0.74 -0.78
C ILE A 70 14.89 0.14 0.46
N ASP A 71 14.42 1.36 0.27
CA ASP A 71 14.14 2.31 1.36
C ASP A 71 12.69 2.25 1.83
N ALA A 72 11.78 1.75 0.99
CA ALA A 72 10.36 1.59 1.31
C ALA A 72 9.73 0.50 0.45
N LEU A 73 8.58 -0.01 0.87
CA LEU A 73 7.86 -1.09 0.23
C LEU A 73 6.40 -0.68 -0.07
N ILE A 74 5.94 -0.91 -1.29
CA ILE A 74 4.53 -0.88 -1.67
C ILE A 74 4.06 -2.30 -1.93
N MET A 75 3.05 -2.73 -1.17
CA MET A 75 2.29 -3.94 -1.46
C MET A 75 1.16 -3.59 -2.42
N THR A 76 1.20 -4.16 -3.61
CA THR A 76 0.29 -3.80 -4.71
C THR A 76 -1.07 -4.49 -4.62
N GLY A 77 -2.07 -3.95 -5.29
CA GLY A 77 -3.39 -4.57 -5.48
C GLY A 77 -3.34 -5.87 -6.30
N GLY A 78 -4.45 -6.60 -6.36
CA GLY A 78 -4.56 -7.82 -7.14
C GLY A 78 -5.62 -8.80 -6.68
N GLU A 79 -5.33 -10.09 -6.80
CA GLU A 79 -6.18 -11.23 -6.57
C GLU A 79 -6.57 -11.38 -5.07
N ASP A 80 -7.55 -12.22 -4.75
CA ASP A 80 -7.99 -12.48 -3.38
C ASP A 80 -6.94 -13.26 -2.58
N LEU A 81 -7.02 -13.18 -1.25
CA LEU A 81 -6.19 -13.97 -0.32
C LEU A 81 -6.88 -15.27 0.07
N ALA A 82 -6.13 -16.35 0.21
CA ALA A 82 -6.62 -17.66 0.64
C ALA A 82 -7.16 -17.61 2.07
N PRO A 83 -8.49 -17.70 2.30
CA PRO A 83 -9.06 -17.49 3.63
C PRO A 83 -8.73 -18.60 4.60
N LEU A 84 -8.83 -19.86 4.17
CA LEU A 84 -8.62 -21.01 5.05
C LEU A 84 -7.17 -21.07 5.57
N GLU A 85 -6.20 -20.76 4.70
CA GLU A 85 -4.78 -20.84 5.05
C GLU A 85 -4.35 -19.67 5.98
N TYR A 86 -4.86 -18.47 5.76
CA TYR A 86 -4.31 -17.28 6.41
C TYR A 86 -5.13 -16.72 7.56
N TYR A 87 -6.46 -16.96 7.61
CA TYR A 87 -7.31 -16.51 8.72
C TYR A 87 -8.39 -17.50 9.14
N GLY A 88 -8.30 -18.76 8.66
CA GLY A 88 -9.08 -19.89 9.20
C GLY A 88 -10.58 -19.89 8.86
N GLU A 89 -11.00 -19.13 7.86
CA GLU A 89 -12.39 -19.11 7.38
C GLU A 89 -12.55 -19.97 6.13
N GLU A 90 -13.69 -20.67 6.00
CA GLU A 90 -14.05 -21.36 4.75
C GLU A 90 -14.21 -20.38 3.60
N PRO A 91 -13.83 -20.76 2.36
CA PRO A 91 -13.95 -19.88 1.21
C PRO A 91 -15.43 -19.55 0.91
N HIS A 92 -15.71 -18.26 0.80
CA HIS A 92 -17.03 -17.77 0.40
C HIS A 92 -17.33 -18.13 -1.07
N PRO A 93 -18.61 -18.42 -1.46
CA PRO A 93 -18.95 -18.75 -2.85
C PRO A 93 -18.54 -17.69 -3.90
N ASN A 94 -18.45 -16.42 -3.50
CA ASN A 94 -18.03 -15.31 -4.34
C ASN A 94 -16.52 -14.97 -4.21
N LEU A 95 -15.73 -15.83 -3.55
CA LEU A 95 -14.28 -15.67 -3.51
C LEU A 95 -13.73 -15.65 -4.95
N GLY A 96 -12.87 -14.68 -5.26
CA GLY A 96 -12.25 -14.55 -6.56
C GLY A 96 -11.04 -15.46 -6.74
N GLU A 97 -10.18 -15.11 -7.70
CA GLU A 97 -8.94 -15.85 -7.95
C GLU A 97 -8.01 -15.76 -6.74
N VAL A 98 -7.47 -16.89 -6.31
CA VAL A 98 -6.43 -16.99 -5.27
C VAL A 98 -5.14 -17.48 -5.90
N VAL A 99 -4.03 -16.81 -5.59
CA VAL A 99 -2.69 -17.18 -6.08
C VAL A 99 -1.78 -17.51 -4.88
N PRO A 100 -1.72 -18.79 -4.44
CA PRO A 100 -1.02 -19.19 -3.22
C PRO A 100 0.46 -18.78 -3.18
N ALA A 101 1.16 -18.81 -4.32
CA ALA A 101 2.56 -18.39 -4.39
C ALA A 101 2.71 -16.89 -4.09
N ARG A 102 1.74 -16.05 -4.51
CA ARG A 102 1.71 -14.62 -4.20
C ARG A 102 1.38 -14.38 -2.74
N ASP A 103 0.42 -15.10 -2.19
CA ASP A 103 0.06 -14.98 -0.78
C ASP A 103 1.26 -15.30 0.12
N ALA A 104 1.93 -16.43 -0.12
CA ALA A 104 3.12 -16.83 0.63
C ALA A 104 4.26 -15.79 0.52
N PHE A 105 4.48 -15.26 -0.68
CA PHE A 105 5.47 -14.20 -0.92
C PHE A 105 5.10 -12.92 -0.18
N ASP A 106 3.89 -12.39 -0.39
CA ASP A 106 3.47 -11.08 0.15
C ASP A 106 3.44 -11.09 1.68
N ILE A 107 2.89 -12.13 2.32
CA ILE A 107 2.85 -12.27 3.78
C ILE A 107 4.27 -12.30 4.37
N LYS A 108 5.18 -13.06 3.76
CA LYS A 108 6.57 -13.15 4.20
C LYS A 108 7.31 -11.82 4.01
N LEU A 109 7.16 -11.18 2.86
CA LEU A 109 7.78 -9.89 2.53
C LEU A 109 7.33 -8.79 3.50
N ILE A 110 6.02 -8.70 3.78
CA ILE A 110 5.46 -7.74 4.74
C ILE A 110 6.07 -7.93 6.12
N LYS A 111 6.05 -9.16 6.67
CA LYS A 111 6.57 -9.45 8.02
C LYS A 111 8.03 -9.04 8.16
N LYS A 112 8.87 -9.45 7.21
CA LYS A 112 10.29 -9.11 7.21
C LYS A 112 10.57 -7.62 7.00
N ALA A 113 9.79 -6.92 6.16
CA ALA A 113 9.93 -5.48 5.97
C ALA A 113 9.62 -4.72 7.27
N VAL A 114 8.52 -5.07 7.94
CA VAL A 114 8.12 -4.45 9.22
C VAL A 114 9.14 -4.75 10.31
N GLU A 115 9.64 -5.98 10.41
CA GLU A 115 10.69 -6.37 11.36
C GLU A 115 11.99 -5.57 11.15
N LYS A 116 12.36 -5.30 9.90
CA LYS A 116 13.53 -4.48 9.53
C LYS A 116 13.29 -2.96 9.68
N GLY A 117 12.06 -2.53 10.03
CA GLY A 117 11.72 -1.11 10.15
C GLY A 117 11.59 -0.38 8.80
N ILE A 118 11.39 -1.11 7.72
CA ILE A 118 11.17 -0.53 6.39
C ILE A 118 9.73 0.02 6.33
N PRO A 119 9.51 1.28 5.88
CA PRO A 119 8.19 1.82 5.64
C PRO A 119 7.38 0.95 4.66
N VAL A 120 6.12 0.65 5.00
CA VAL A 120 5.24 -0.19 4.18
C VAL A 120 3.93 0.54 3.89
N LEU A 121 3.57 0.60 2.62
CA LEU A 121 2.25 1.04 2.15
C LEU A 121 1.52 -0.13 1.48
N GLY A 122 0.41 -0.58 2.08
CA GLY A 122 -0.49 -1.54 1.43
C GLY A 122 -1.56 -0.81 0.60
N ILE A 123 -1.79 -1.23 -0.65
CA ILE A 123 -2.82 -0.67 -1.54
C ILE A 123 -3.77 -1.78 -1.98
N CYS A 124 -5.08 -1.61 -1.75
CA CYS A 124 -6.14 -2.55 -2.10
C CYS A 124 -5.86 -3.95 -1.51
N ARG A 125 -5.58 -4.97 -2.31
CA ARG A 125 -5.10 -6.25 -1.79
C ARG A 125 -3.91 -6.11 -0.84
N GLY A 126 -3.04 -5.12 -1.06
CA GLY A 126 -1.87 -4.89 -0.19
C GLY A 126 -2.24 -4.50 1.25
N VAL A 127 -3.31 -3.73 1.48
CA VAL A 127 -3.77 -3.44 2.85
C VAL A 127 -4.43 -4.67 3.49
N GLN A 128 -5.10 -5.49 2.70
CA GLN A 128 -5.69 -6.75 3.14
C GLN A 128 -4.59 -7.74 3.55
N ALA A 129 -3.56 -7.91 2.72
CA ALA A 129 -2.40 -8.74 3.03
C ALA A 129 -1.66 -8.23 4.29
N LEU A 130 -1.53 -6.91 4.46
CA LEU A 130 -0.97 -6.30 5.66
C LEU A 130 -1.79 -6.68 6.91
N ASN A 131 -3.12 -6.57 6.84
CA ASN A 131 -4.01 -6.95 7.93
C ASN A 131 -3.87 -8.44 8.28
N VAL A 132 -3.94 -9.30 7.29
CA VAL A 132 -3.87 -10.77 7.47
C VAL A 132 -2.50 -11.22 7.97
N ALA A 133 -1.41 -10.58 7.51
CA ALA A 133 -0.05 -10.88 7.97
C ALA A 133 0.13 -10.73 9.49
N PHE A 134 -0.69 -9.88 10.12
CA PHE A 134 -0.65 -9.62 11.56
C PHE A 134 -1.87 -10.17 12.32
N GLY A 135 -2.65 -11.07 11.71
CA GLY A 135 -3.71 -11.83 12.37
C GLY A 135 -5.09 -11.19 12.32
N GLY A 136 -5.32 -10.25 11.41
CA GLY A 136 -6.66 -9.76 11.09
C GLY A 136 -7.38 -10.65 10.09
N THR A 137 -8.68 -10.38 9.88
CA THR A 137 -9.56 -11.13 8.95
C THR A 137 -10.14 -10.22 7.87
N LEU A 138 -10.79 -10.80 6.87
CA LEU A 138 -11.38 -10.07 5.75
C LEU A 138 -12.87 -10.39 5.59
N TYR A 139 -13.65 -9.42 5.13
CA TYR A 139 -14.84 -9.70 4.37
C TYR A 139 -14.40 -10.24 3.02
N GLN A 140 -14.78 -11.49 2.72
CA GLN A 140 -14.44 -12.14 1.44
C GLN A 140 -15.33 -11.64 0.30
N ASP A 141 -16.49 -11.09 0.63
CA ASP A 141 -17.41 -10.47 -0.31
C ASP A 141 -18.26 -9.41 0.42
N ILE A 142 -17.92 -8.14 0.23
CA ILE A 142 -18.57 -7.01 0.90
C ILE A 142 -20.08 -7.00 0.67
N PRO A 143 -20.60 -7.21 -0.58
CA PRO A 143 -22.03 -7.16 -0.85
C PRO A 143 -22.87 -8.13 -0.02
N THR A 144 -22.34 -9.27 0.35
CA THR A 144 -23.07 -10.30 1.09
C THR A 144 -22.72 -10.37 2.57
N GLN A 145 -21.53 -9.92 2.96
CA GLN A 145 -21.02 -10.09 4.32
C GLN A 145 -21.00 -8.81 5.14
N LEU A 146 -20.90 -7.61 4.52
CA LEU A 146 -20.95 -6.35 5.26
C LEU A 146 -22.40 -5.97 5.58
N PRO A 147 -22.83 -5.97 6.87
CA PRO A 147 -24.26 -5.80 7.21
C PRO A 147 -24.84 -4.45 6.78
N THR A 148 -23.98 -3.44 6.65
CA THR A 148 -24.36 -2.06 6.32
C THR A 148 -24.07 -1.68 4.87
N TYR A 149 -23.74 -2.66 4.03
CA TYR A 149 -23.43 -2.45 2.61
C TYR A 149 -24.49 -1.60 1.89
N SER A 150 -24.08 -0.48 1.36
CA SER A 150 -24.95 0.46 0.65
C SER A 150 -24.19 1.33 -0.37
N ILE A 151 -22.90 1.04 -0.57
CA ILE A 151 -22.02 1.77 -1.49
C ILE A 151 -21.42 0.78 -2.48
N GLN A 152 -21.32 1.19 -3.75
CA GLN A 152 -20.60 0.41 -4.76
C GLN A 152 -19.09 0.52 -4.53
N HIS A 153 -18.46 -0.59 -4.10
CA HIS A 153 -17.03 -0.70 -3.90
C HIS A 153 -16.26 -1.24 -5.13
N SER A 154 -16.97 -1.57 -6.21
CA SER A 154 -16.38 -1.94 -7.50
C SER A 154 -16.98 -1.04 -8.58
N GLN A 155 -16.35 0.12 -8.80
CA GLN A 155 -16.87 1.15 -9.70
C GLN A 155 -16.72 0.77 -11.18
N ASP A 156 -17.69 1.17 -11.97
CA ASP A 156 -17.62 1.19 -13.43
C ASP A 156 -17.36 2.64 -13.91
N ALA A 157 -16.16 3.12 -13.60
CA ALA A 157 -15.70 4.48 -13.91
C ALA A 157 -14.17 4.51 -14.00
N PRO A 158 -13.57 5.52 -14.67
CA PRO A 158 -12.12 5.66 -14.72
C PRO A 158 -11.47 5.71 -13.33
N GLY A 159 -10.32 5.06 -13.16
CA GLY A 159 -9.62 5.01 -11.87
C GLY A 159 -9.17 6.38 -11.34
N SER A 160 -9.05 7.40 -12.19
CA SER A 160 -8.77 8.78 -11.79
C SER A 160 -9.96 9.52 -11.20
N LEU A 161 -11.16 8.91 -11.18
CA LEU A 161 -12.38 9.47 -10.62
C LEU A 161 -12.67 8.84 -9.25
N GLY A 162 -12.81 9.68 -8.21
CA GLY A 162 -13.37 9.27 -6.93
C GLY A 162 -14.89 9.11 -7.02
N THR A 163 -15.41 7.94 -6.65
CA THR A 163 -16.85 7.60 -6.77
C THR A 163 -17.58 7.56 -5.45
N HIS A 164 -16.88 7.35 -4.33
CA HIS A 164 -17.46 7.49 -3.01
C HIS A 164 -16.55 8.28 -2.07
N SER A 165 -17.08 8.73 -0.95
CA SER A 165 -16.30 9.49 0.04
C SER A 165 -15.91 8.63 1.22
N ILE A 166 -14.72 8.89 1.75
CA ILE A 166 -14.23 8.34 3.01
C ILE A 166 -14.10 9.46 4.06
N THR A 167 -14.23 9.08 5.32
CA THR A 167 -13.91 9.94 6.49
C THR A 167 -12.64 9.43 7.13
N ILE A 168 -11.68 10.33 7.38
CA ILE A 168 -10.31 10.02 7.81
C ILE A 168 -10.08 10.54 9.23
N ASP A 169 -9.49 9.72 10.11
CA ASP A 169 -9.05 10.14 11.43
C ASP A 169 -7.94 11.20 11.32
N LYS A 170 -8.13 12.35 11.96
CA LYS A 170 -7.19 13.50 11.96
C LYS A 170 -5.80 13.17 12.52
N ASN A 171 -5.69 12.14 13.34
CA ASN A 171 -4.44 11.71 13.95
C ASN A 171 -3.72 10.60 13.14
N SER A 172 -4.22 10.28 11.95
CA SER A 172 -3.68 9.19 11.11
C SER A 172 -2.54 9.61 10.21
N ALA A 173 -1.75 8.61 9.77
CA ALA A 173 -0.76 8.77 8.71
C ALA A 173 -1.42 9.26 7.42
N LEU A 174 -2.57 8.68 7.05
CA LEU A 174 -3.31 9.08 5.86
C LEU A 174 -3.72 10.56 5.90
N TYR A 175 -4.26 11.05 7.03
CA TYR A 175 -4.65 12.45 7.17
C TYR A 175 -3.47 13.41 6.99
N LYS A 176 -2.30 13.08 7.53
CA LYS A 176 -1.08 13.89 7.39
C LYS A 176 -0.69 14.08 5.92
N GLN A 177 -0.99 13.10 5.06
CA GLN A 177 -0.65 13.15 3.63
C GLN A 177 -1.72 13.81 2.78
N VAL A 178 -2.99 13.55 3.08
CA VAL A 178 -4.15 14.03 2.31
C VAL A 178 -4.57 15.45 2.73
N GLY A 179 -4.44 15.79 4.00
CA GLY A 179 -4.68 17.12 4.55
C GLY A 179 -6.16 17.50 4.72
N VAL A 180 -7.09 16.56 4.53
CA VAL A 180 -8.53 16.78 4.68
C VAL A 180 -9.20 15.61 5.37
N GLU A 181 -10.25 15.89 6.15
CA GLU A 181 -11.00 14.87 6.92
C GLU A 181 -11.92 14.03 6.04
N LYS A 182 -12.34 14.57 4.90
CA LYS A 182 -13.23 13.89 3.97
C LYS A 182 -12.76 14.10 2.53
N ILE A 183 -12.64 13.01 1.78
CA ILE A 183 -12.23 13.04 0.38
C ILE A 183 -12.95 11.96 -0.42
N ALA A 184 -13.14 12.19 -1.72
CA ALA A 184 -13.63 11.17 -2.63
C ALA A 184 -12.48 10.29 -3.10
N VAL A 185 -12.69 8.97 -3.10
CA VAL A 185 -11.74 7.96 -3.54
C VAL A 185 -12.35 7.05 -4.61
N ASN A 186 -11.49 6.42 -5.40
CA ASN A 186 -11.89 5.36 -6.32
C ASN A 186 -12.04 4.03 -5.57
N SER A 187 -12.70 3.04 -6.20
CA SER A 187 -12.98 1.78 -5.54
C SER A 187 -13.06 0.65 -6.56
N PHE A 188 -12.22 -0.38 -6.40
CA PHE A 188 -12.12 -1.54 -7.28
C PHE A 188 -11.89 -2.81 -6.47
N HIS A 189 -12.77 -3.06 -5.48
CA HIS A 189 -12.63 -4.21 -4.59
C HIS A 189 -13.99 -4.76 -4.17
N HIS A 190 -14.06 -6.06 -3.93
CA HIS A 190 -15.21 -6.73 -3.32
C HIS A 190 -14.86 -7.33 -1.96
N GLN A 191 -13.56 -7.34 -1.60
CA GLN A 191 -13.07 -7.71 -0.27
C GLN A 191 -12.66 -6.46 0.52
N ALA A 192 -12.66 -6.56 1.85
CA ALA A 192 -12.17 -5.50 2.75
C ALA A 192 -11.72 -6.07 4.09
N VAL A 193 -10.99 -5.28 4.86
CA VAL A 193 -10.66 -5.58 6.25
C VAL A 193 -11.94 -5.74 7.07
N LYS A 194 -12.09 -6.87 7.78
CA LYS A 194 -13.18 -7.19 8.71
C LYS A 194 -12.72 -6.94 10.15
N ASP A 195 -11.92 -7.84 10.69
CA ASP A 195 -11.30 -7.65 11.99
C ASP A 195 -9.90 -7.06 11.79
N VAL A 196 -9.67 -5.89 12.36
CA VAL A 196 -8.37 -5.22 12.27
C VAL A 196 -7.33 -5.99 13.10
N ALA A 197 -6.18 -6.24 12.53
CA ALA A 197 -5.09 -6.99 13.15
C ALA A 197 -4.67 -6.40 14.51
N PRO A 198 -4.28 -7.26 15.49
CA PRO A 198 -3.67 -6.78 16.73
C PRO A 198 -2.50 -5.84 16.48
N GLY A 199 -2.46 -4.71 17.20
CA GLY A 199 -1.44 -3.67 17.02
C GLY A 199 -1.68 -2.71 15.86
N PHE A 200 -2.80 -2.85 15.15
CA PHE A 200 -3.27 -1.90 14.13
C PHE A 200 -4.57 -1.23 14.57
N LYS A 201 -4.90 -0.13 13.92
CA LYS A 201 -6.19 0.56 14.03
C LYS A 201 -6.70 0.94 12.65
N ALA A 202 -8.02 0.93 12.48
CA ALA A 202 -8.65 1.51 11.31
C ALA A 202 -8.64 3.04 11.44
N THR A 203 -8.32 3.72 10.33
CA THR A 203 -8.11 5.17 10.30
C THR A 203 -8.91 5.88 9.23
N ALA A 204 -9.60 5.16 8.37
CA ALA A 204 -10.59 5.72 7.46
C ALA A 204 -11.72 4.72 7.21
N TYR A 205 -12.91 5.27 6.98
CA TYR A 205 -14.13 4.50 6.70
C TYR A 205 -14.94 5.14 5.57
N SER A 206 -15.55 4.31 4.75
CA SER A 206 -16.64 4.72 3.88
C SER A 206 -17.93 4.95 4.67
N LYS A 207 -18.96 5.52 4.02
CA LYS A 207 -20.23 5.84 4.68
C LYS A 207 -20.98 4.60 5.19
N ASP A 208 -20.80 3.47 4.55
CA ASP A 208 -21.39 2.18 4.96
C ASP A 208 -20.53 1.41 5.96
N GLY A 209 -19.49 2.05 6.51
CA GLY A 209 -18.64 1.47 7.56
C GLY A 209 -17.55 0.51 7.07
N CYS A 210 -17.37 0.35 5.76
CA CYS A 210 -16.24 -0.41 5.23
C CYS A 210 -14.92 0.27 5.63
N VAL A 211 -13.94 -0.51 6.09
CA VAL A 211 -12.60 0.00 6.44
C VAL A 211 -11.85 0.37 5.17
N GLU A 212 -11.42 1.61 5.08
CA GLU A 212 -10.71 2.18 3.92
C GLU A 212 -9.22 2.47 4.18
N ALA A 213 -8.80 2.48 5.44
CA ALA A 213 -7.39 2.54 5.80
C ALA A 213 -7.13 1.92 7.17
N ILE A 214 -5.95 1.32 7.33
CA ILE A 214 -5.41 0.87 8.61
C ILE A 214 -3.98 1.39 8.78
N GLU A 215 -3.54 1.58 10.04
CA GLU A 215 -2.15 1.89 10.35
C GLU A 215 -1.68 1.15 11.61
N LYS A 216 -0.39 0.84 11.68
CA LYS A 216 0.23 0.22 12.85
C LYS A 216 0.37 1.27 13.97
N ILE A 217 -0.11 0.94 15.19
CA ILE A 217 -0.25 1.89 16.30
C ILE A 217 1.11 2.43 16.75
N ASP A 218 2.10 1.56 16.88
CA ASP A 218 3.45 1.87 17.37
C ASP A 218 4.45 2.22 16.24
N ASN A 219 4.01 2.14 14.97
CA ASN A 219 4.86 2.45 13.81
C ASN A 219 4.02 3.05 12.66
N PRO A 220 3.80 4.38 12.63
CA PRO A 220 2.96 5.03 11.63
C PRO A 220 3.56 5.07 10.21
N THR A 221 4.74 4.48 9.99
CA THR A 221 5.28 4.27 8.65
C THR A 221 4.78 2.97 8.00
N VAL A 222 4.03 2.15 8.76
CA VAL A 222 3.40 0.90 8.30
C VAL A 222 1.89 1.09 8.29
N TRP A 223 1.32 1.25 7.12
CA TRP A 223 -0.10 1.53 6.92
C TRP A 223 -0.58 1.11 5.54
N GLY A 224 -1.88 1.20 5.29
CA GLY A 224 -2.43 0.89 3.97
C GLY A 224 -3.80 1.49 3.76
N VAL A 225 -4.20 1.53 2.48
CA VAL A 225 -5.47 2.05 2.01
C VAL A 225 -6.18 1.03 1.11
N GLN A 226 -7.51 0.99 1.17
CA GLN A 226 -8.30 0.06 0.37
C GLN A 226 -8.53 0.55 -1.06
N PHE A 227 -8.58 1.87 -1.24
CA PHE A 227 -8.69 2.50 -2.56
C PHE A 227 -7.33 2.52 -3.30
N HIS A 228 -7.32 3.00 -4.55
CA HIS A 228 -6.16 3.02 -5.44
C HIS A 228 -5.62 4.45 -5.65
N PRO A 229 -4.77 4.98 -4.74
CA PRO A 229 -4.20 6.32 -4.88
C PRO A 229 -3.32 6.48 -6.12
N GLU A 230 -2.70 5.40 -6.62
CA GLU A 230 -1.85 5.40 -7.81
C GLU A 230 -2.59 5.76 -9.11
N HIS A 231 -3.92 5.65 -9.12
CA HIS A 231 -4.76 6.16 -10.20
C HIS A 231 -5.17 7.61 -9.97
N LEU A 232 -5.36 8.02 -8.71
CA LEU A 232 -5.85 9.35 -8.33
C LEU A 232 -4.79 10.45 -8.44
N VAL A 233 -3.49 10.11 -8.49
CA VAL A 233 -2.40 11.08 -8.71
C VAL A 233 -2.49 11.80 -10.06
N ASN A 234 -3.34 11.34 -10.97
CA ASN A 234 -3.64 12.00 -12.25
C ASN A 234 -5.05 12.61 -12.29
N GLY A 235 -5.78 12.57 -11.17
CA GLY A 235 -7.14 13.06 -11.05
C GLY A 235 -7.23 14.54 -10.63
N LYS A 236 -8.46 15.01 -10.40
CA LYS A 236 -8.78 16.38 -9.97
C LYS A 236 -8.06 16.78 -8.68
N ASP A 237 -7.96 15.85 -7.72
CA ASP A 237 -7.38 16.09 -6.40
C ASP A 237 -5.97 15.48 -6.27
N ALA A 238 -5.25 15.36 -7.38
CA ALA A 238 -3.93 14.74 -7.49
C ALA A 238 -2.95 15.16 -6.39
N LYS A 239 -2.92 16.45 -6.03
CA LYS A 239 -2.04 17.00 -4.99
C LYS A 239 -2.20 16.32 -3.63
N ASN A 240 -3.42 15.88 -3.28
CA ASN A 240 -3.71 15.19 -2.03
C ASN A 240 -3.18 13.75 -2.04
N PHE A 241 -3.23 13.08 -3.19
CA PHE A 241 -2.84 11.68 -3.31
C PHE A 241 -1.34 11.47 -3.55
N VAL A 242 -0.64 12.42 -4.19
CA VAL A 242 0.83 12.36 -4.35
C VAL A 242 1.53 12.35 -2.97
N GLY A 243 0.96 13.03 -1.96
CA GLY A 243 1.44 13.02 -0.58
C GLY A 243 1.61 11.60 -0.01
N ILE A 244 0.70 10.69 -0.34
CA ILE A 244 0.72 9.28 0.10
C ILE A 244 2.04 8.60 -0.30
N PHE A 245 2.49 8.80 -1.53
CA PHE A 245 3.74 8.23 -2.04
C PHE A 245 4.98 8.97 -1.54
N LYS A 246 4.88 10.30 -1.33
CA LYS A 246 5.96 11.10 -0.73
C LYS A 246 6.26 10.69 0.72
N ALA A 247 5.26 10.21 1.46
CA ALA A 247 5.44 9.71 2.82
C ALA A 247 6.44 8.57 2.91
N LEU A 248 6.56 7.75 1.86
CA LEU A 248 7.51 6.63 1.77
C LEU A 248 8.97 7.08 1.59
N LEU A 249 9.20 8.34 1.25
CA LEU A 249 10.51 8.89 0.90
C LEU A 249 11.11 9.78 2.01
N GLN A 250 10.41 9.87 3.13
CA GLN A 250 10.81 10.70 4.29
C GLN A 250 11.81 10.02 5.22
#